data_0a7983c6f60107ecc70d24e49ca37f83
#
_entry.id   0a7983c6f60107ecc70d24e49ca37f83
#
_cell.length_a   1.000
_cell.length_b   1.000
_cell.length_c   1.000
_cell.angle_alpha   90.00
_cell.angle_beta   90.00
_cell.angle_gamma   90.00
#
_symmetry.space_group_name_H-M   'P 1'
#
loop_
_entity.id
_entity.type
_entity.pdbx_description
1 polymer ?
#
loop_
_entity_poly.entity_id
_entity_poly.type
_entity_poly.pdbx_seq_one_letter_code
_entity_poly.pdbx_strand_id
1 'polypeptide(L)'
;MKILRAGFIVFFLALISCGDGEDQPEATSAAVDTLEIAISDTIGIMMGDSAYVFGKITDASYTMEGRIYILDGLRSRLGVYSAGGQCVSSVGRKGSGPGEYQYPKSFALLEDGSMAICDWGDISVTYLTPALEFDTLLTNYPFIAPDRLVPFPGGSYIGMTLEHTVEDGEPVGETMLARFGRSVEPELVYCGFPMRFTIDPDGDLNVHTVSLTWDTAPDGSLFMAQRNDSTWNFTGYDTQGDTLLSVSREWERVPRSAEELEEGLVHESLSTSTESGTSVNRDRMLENLPQFRNAIGSVDVDDQGRIWVGQGWTDMPAFEVYDTAGELLFVAVIPDLEGVRGLSYCFDNGYLAWDDEPIDYPKVYLLDI
;
A
#
# COMPACT_ATOMS: atom_id res chain seq x y z
N MET A 1 11.72 32.24 -20.64
CA MET A 1 12.62 32.21 -19.49
C MET A 1 11.75 32.48 -18.26
N LYS A 2 11.10 31.41 -17.75
CA LYS A 2 10.27 31.46 -16.54
C LYS A 2 11.11 30.85 -15.42
N ILE A 3 11.40 31.65 -14.41
CA ILE A 3 12.15 31.23 -13.24
C ILE A 3 11.17 30.48 -12.34
N LEU A 4 11.34 29.17 -12.24
CA LEU A 4 10.64 28.31 -11.29
C LEU A 4 11.19 28.62 -9.89
N ARG A 5 10.35 29.14 -9.01
CA ARG A 5 10.64 29.19 -7.58
C ARG A 5 10.13 27.90 -6.96
N ALA A 6 10.99 26.92 -6.82
CA ALA A 6 10.77 25.77 -5.97
C ALA A 6 10.74 26.27 -4.51
N GLY A 7 9.59 26.16 -3.88
CA GLY A 7 9.44 26.40 -2.44
C GLY A 7 10.00 25.21 -1.67
N PHE A 8 11.23 25.29 -1.19
CA PHE A 8 11.81 24.32 -0.28
C PHE A 8 11.09 24.40 1.07
N ILE A 9 10.39 23.32 1.45
CA ILE A 9 9.93 23.15 2.82
C ILE A 9 11.08 22.52 3.61
N VAL A 10 11.79 23.35 4.38
CA VAL A 10 12.84 22.89 5.30
C VAL A 10 12.16 22.41 6.58
N PHE A 11 12.24 21.13 6.88
CA PHE A 11 11.79 20.57 8.15
C PHE A 11 12.89 20.68 9.20
N PHE A 12 12.54 21.28 10.34
CA PHE A 12 13.39 21.36 11.53
C PHE A 12 13.24 20.09 12.38
N LEU A 13 14.31 19.35 12.56
CA LEU A 13 14.44 18.36 13.63
C LEU A 13 14.88 19.09 14.91
N ALA A 14 13.99 19.20 15.88
CA ALA A 14 14.34 19.69 17.20
C ALA A 14 14.53 18.50 18.16
N LEU A 15 15.78 18.17 18.46
CA LEU A 15 16.12 17.32 19.60
C LEU A 15 16.07 18.20 20.85
N ILE A 16 15.12 17.95 21.76
CA ILE A 16 15.08 18.61 23.08
C ILE A 16 16.01 17.84 24.00
N SER A 17 17.20 18.39 24.23
CA SER A 17 18.05 18.04 25.37
C SER A 17 17.94 19.16 26.41
N CYS A 18 17.44 18.85 27.60
CA CYS A 18 17.53 19.75 28.77
C CYS A 18 18.93 19.69 29.35
N GLY A 19 19.69 20.78 29.27
CA GLY A 19 20.97 20.94 29.94
C GLY A 19 21.47 22.39 29.82
N ASP A 20 21.83 22.98 30.95
CA ASP A 20 22.21 24.38 31.17
C ASP A 20 23.37 24.87 30.29
N GLY A 21 23.20 26.10 29.84
CA GLY A 21 24.06 27.02 29.16
C GLY A 21 25.55 26.75 29.01
N GLU A 22 25.98 26.68 27.75
CA GLU A 22 27.23 27.21 27.23
C GLU A 22 27.13 27.19 25.70
N ASP A 23 27.76 28.16 25.01
CA ASP A 23 27.69 28.38 23.58
C ASP A 23 27.63 27.09 22.75
N GLN A 24 26.45 26.76 22.21
CA GLN A 24 26.31 25.68 21.27
C GLN A 24 26.73 26.18 19.87
N PRO A 25 27.58 25.45 19.14
CA PRO A 25 27.80 25.73 17.72
C PRO A 25 26.46 25.54 16.99
N GLU A 26 26.09 26.49 16.12
CA GLU A 26 24.96 26.34 15.20
C GLU A 26 25.06 24.96 14.55
N ALA A 27 24.03 24.12 14.82
CA ALA A 27 23.90 22.85 14.16
C ALA A 27 23.75 23.14 12.66
N THR A 28 24.81 22.93 11.91
CA THR A 28 24.79 22.96 10.46
C THR A 28 23.80 21.84 10.06
N SER A 29 22.61 22.22 9.66
CA SER A 29 21.67 21.30 8.99
C SER A 29 22.44 20.70 7.81
N ALA A 30 22.89 19.47 7.92
CA ALA A 30 23.41 18.76 6.79
C ALA A 30 22.30 18.74 5.74
N ALA A 31 22.56 19.26 4.55
CA ALA A 31 21.60 19.15 3.46
C ALA A 31 21.39 17.66 3.20
N VAL A 32 20.17 17.21 3.36
CA VAL A 32 19.81 15.83 3.02
C VAL A 32 19.87 15.70 1.50
N ASP A 33 20.62 14.74 1.01
CA ASP A 33 20.73 14.49 -0.43
C ASP A 33 19.36 14.14 -1.00
N THR A 34 19.04 14.69 -2.17
CA THR A 34 17.79 14.37 -2.89
C THR A 34 18.12 13.56 -4.13
N LEU A 35 17.50 12.38 -4.21
CA LEU A 35 17.59 11.46 -5.34
C LEU A 35 16.37 11.67 -6.25
N GLU A 36 16.59 11.92 -7.53
CA GLU A 36 15.53 11.93 -8.54
C GLU A 36 15.44 10.56 -9.21
N ILE A 37 14.24 9.99 -9.17
CA ILE A 37 13.90 8.71 -9.80
C ILE A 37 13.20 9.03 -11.13
N ALA A 38 13.65 8.39 -12.22
CA ALA A 38 13.08 8.56 -13.54
C ALA A 38 12.15 7.39 -13.92
N ILE A 39 11.18 7.63 -14.81
CA ILE A 39 10.45 6.55 -15.46
C ILE A 39 11.30 6.04 -16.62
N SER A 40 11.66 4.76 -16.60
CA SER A 40 12.41 4.11 -17.68
C SER A 40 11.50 3.52 -18.76
N ASP A 41 10.34 2.98 -18.38
CA ASP A 41 9.35 2.41 -19.30
C ASP A 41 7.96 2.31 -18.63
N THR A 42 6.95 1.89 -19.40
CA THR A 42 5.58 1.66 -18.90
C THR A 42 4.98 0.39 -19.51
N ILE A 43 4.23 -0.36 -18.68
CA ILE A 43 3.45 -1.52 -19.11
C ILE A 43 1.97 -1.17 -18.98
N GLY A 44 1.29 -1.08 -20.11
CA GLY A 44 -0.13 -0.75 -20.20
C GLY A 44 -0.43 0.09 -21.44
N ILE A 45 -1.58 -0.14 -22.06
CA ILE A 45 -2.08 0.63 -23.21
C ILE A 45 -3.59 0.79 -23.11
N MET A 46 -4.11 1.88 -23.63
CA MET A 46 -5.55 2.14 -23.65
C MET A 46 -6.32 1.12 -24.49
N MET A 47 -5.82 0.80 -25.68
CA MET A 47 -6.45 -0.12 -26.63
C MET A 47 -5.39 -0.85 -27.45
N GLY A 48 -5.66 -2.11 -27.79
CA GLY A 48 -4.76 -2.92 -28.62
C GLY A 48 -4.65 -4.35 -28.14
N ASP A 49 -3.43 -4.85 -27.99
CA ASP A 49 -3.19 -6.20 -27.48
C ASP A 49 -3.73 -6.36 -26.07
N SER A 50 -4.59 -7.34 -25.88
CA SER A 50 -5.28 -7.61 -24.62
C SER A 50 -4.32 -7.95 -23.46
N ALA A 51 -3.09 -8.36 -23.76
CA ALA A 51 -2.06 -8.61 -22.78
C ALA A 51 -1.65 -7.32 -22.03
N TYR A 52 -1.79 -6.16 -22.66
CA TYR A 52 -1.39 -4.85 -22.14
C TYR A 52 -2.57 -3.94 -21.80
N VAL A 53 -3.80 -4.37 -22.05
CA VAL A 53 -5.01 -3.62 -21.66
C VAL A 53 -5.47 -4.13 -20.31
N PHE A 54 -5.29 -3.35 -19.27
CA PHE A 54 -5.72 -3.67 -17.91
C PHE A 54 -7.11 -3.12 -17.62
N GLY A 55 -7.84 -3.77 -16.71
CA GLY A 55 -9.11 -3.29 -16.17
C GLY A 55 -8.90 -2.46 -14.90
N LYS A 56 -8.18 -3.02 -13.93
CA LYS A 56 -7.72 -2.36 -12.70
C LYS A 56 -6.50 -3.11 -12.19
N ILE A 57 -5.37 -2.46 -12.11
CA ILE A 57 -4.17 -3.03 -11.49
C ILE A 57 -4.36 -2.94 -9.97
N THR A 58 -4.45 -4.08 -9.31
CA THR A 58 -4.63 -4.16 -7.86
C THR A 58 -3.33 -4.45 -7.13
N ASP A 59 -2.34 -5.02 -7.83
CA ASP A 59 -1.03 -5.30 -7.27
C ASP A 59 0.01 -5.53 -8.37
N ALA A 60 1.28 -5.21 -8.08
CA ALA A 60 2.40 -5.50 -8.98
C ALA A 60 3.68 -5.73 -8.17
N SER A 61 4.53 -6.64 -8.65
CA SER A 61 5.80 -6.97 -8.01
C SER A 61 6.88 -7.29 -9.05
N TYR A 62 8.13 -7.04 -8.67
CA TYR A 62 9.32 -7.35 -9.45
C TYR A 62 10.10 -8.49 -8.78
N THR A 63 10.69 -9.40 -9.54
CA THR A 63 11.49 -10.50 -8.98
C THR A 63 12.98 -10.35 -9.31
N MET A 64 13.82 -11.01 -8.50
CA MET A 64 15.28 -11.06 -8.73
C MET A 64 15.66 -11.60 -10.11
N GLU A 65 14.83 -12.48 -10.71
CA GLU A 65 15.04 -13.01 -12.06
C GLU A 65 14.63 -12.03 -13.17
N GLY A 66 14.21 -10.82 -12.82
CA GLY A 66 13.80 -9.80 -13.78
C GLY A 66 12.41 -10.06 -14.38
N ARG A 67 11.50 -10.66 -13.63
CA ARG A 67 10.10 -10.82 -14.02
C ARG A 67 9.23 -9.80 -13.29
N ILE A 68 8.24 -9.28 -13.99
CA ILE A 68 7.23 -8.38 -13.44
C ILE A 68 5.91 -9.14 -13.42
N TYR A 69 5.28 -9.20 -12.27
CA TYR A 69 3.94 -9.73 -12.06
C TYR A 69 2.98 -8.58 -11.89
N ILE A 70 1.85 -8.59 -12.62
CA ILE A 70 0.82 -7.57 -12.55
C ILE A 70 -0.53 -8.25 -12.36
N LEU A 71 -1.21 -7.95 -11.25
CA LEU A 71 -2.52 -8.47 -10.92
C LEU A 71 -3.60 -7.49 -11.42
N ASP A 72 -4.41 -7.95 -12.36
CA ASP A 72 -5.58 -7.22 -12.88
C ASP A 72 -6.84 -7.72 -12.16
N GLY A 73 -7.23 -7.04 -11.10
CA GLY A 73 -8.38 -7.44 -10.27
C GLY A 73 -9.70 -7.44 -11.02
N LEU A 74 -9.92 -6.47 -11.92
CA LEU A 74 -11.17 -6.39 -12.67
C LEU A 74 -11.27 -7.49 -13.74
N ARG A 75 -10.14 -7.88 -14.35
CA ARG A 75 -10.08 -8.97 -15.32
C ARG A 75 -9.78 -10.33 -14.71
N SER A 76 -9.56 -10.38 -13.40
CA SER A 76 -9.31 -11.59 -12.61
C SER A 76 -8.15 -12.41 -13.17
N ARG A 77 -7.03 -11.74 -13.49
CA ARG A 77 -5.85 -12.39 -14.08
C ARG A 77 -4.55 -11.83 -13.53
N LEU A 78 -3.56 -12.70 -13.46
CA LEU A 78 -2.17 -12.37 -13.19
C LEU A 78 -1.38 -12.40 -14.51
N GLY A 79 -0.82 -11.27 -14.92
CA GLY A 79 0.09 -11.17 -16.05
C GLY A 79 1.54 -11.32 -15.61
N VAL A 80 2.36 -11.98 -16.42
CA VAL A 80 3.81 -12.13 -16.23
C VAL A 80 4.53 -11.47 -17.37
N TYR A 81 5.45 -10.56 -17.06
CA TYR A 81 6.20 -9.78 -18.04
C TYR A 81 7.71 -9.95 -17.81
N SER A 82 8.49 -9.78 -18.86
CA SER A 82 9.95 -9.66 -18.74
C SER A 82 10.32 -8.28 -18.14
N ALA A 83 11.57 -8.12 -17.71
CA ALA A 83 12.11 -6.83 -17.28
C ALA A 83 11.96 -5.70 -18.31
N GLY A 84 11.91 -6.03 -19.62
CA GLY A 84 11.64 -5.08 -20.70
C GLY A 84 10.14 -4.96 -21.05
N GLY A 85 9.22 -5.31 -20.13
CA GLY A 85 7.78 -5.10 -20.28
C GLY A 85 7.08 -6.03 -21.29
N GLN A 86 7.76 -7.06 -21.84
CA GLN A 86 7.14 -7.99 -22.79
C GLN A 86 6.31 -9.06 -22.06
N CYS A 87 5.05 -9.24 -22.43
CA CYS A 87 4.19 -10.28 -21.89
C CYS A 87 4.77 -11.68 -22.20
N VAL A 88 4.99 -12.46 -21.14
CA VAL A 88 5.50 -13.83 -21.18
C VAL A 88 4.35 -14.83 -21.08
N SER A 89 3.45 -14.61 -20.11
CA SER A 89 2.29 -15.47 -19.88
C SER A 89 1.22 -14.71 -19.08
N SER A 90 0.05 -15.32 -18.96
CA SER A 90 -1.03 -14.84 -18.10
C SER A 90 -1.82 -16.04 -17.58
N VAL A 91 -2.18 -16.00 -16.30
CA VAL A 91 -2.98 -17.04 -15.64
C VAL A 91 -4.16 -16.41 -14.90
N GLY A 92 -5.19 -17.22 -14.63
CA GLY A 92 -6.42 -16.76 -14.00
C GLY A 92 -7.47 -16.27 -14.99
N ARG A 93 -8.70 -16.26 -14.53
CA ARG A 93 -9.88 -15.73 -15.22
C ARG A 93 -11.02 -15.55 -14.25
N LYS A 94 -12.06 -14.83 -14.63
CA LYS A 94 -13.26 -14.64 -13.84
C LYS A 94 -13.98 -15.96 -13.58
N GLY A 95 -14.25 -16.27 -12.31
CA GLY A 95 -14.95 -17.48 -11.89
C GLY A 95 -14.63 -17.84 -10.44
N SER A 96 -15.17 -19.00 -9.96
CA SER A 96 -14.96 -19.52 -8.59
C SER A 96 -14.41 -20.97 -8.61
N GLY A 97 -13.87 -21.41 -9.74
CA GLY A 97 -13.21 -22.71 -9.88
C GLY A 97 -11.71 -22.64 -9.55
N PRO A 98 -11.00 -23.78 -9.56
CA PRO A 98 -9.55 -23.81 -9.36
C PRO A 98 -8.81 -22.90 -10.35
N GLY A 99 -8.04 -21.93 -9.83
CA GLY A 99 -7.33 -20.93 -10.65
C GLY A 99 -8.24 -19.89 -11.29
N GLU A 100 -9.48 -19.74 -10.84
CA GLU A 100 -10.40 -18.67 -11.18
C GLU A 100 -10.56 -17.72 -10.00
N TYR A 101 -10.85 -16.46 -10.27
CA TYR A 101 -10.96 -15.40 -9.26
C TYR A 101 -12.23 -14.56 -9.49
N GLN A 102 -12.84 -14.09 -8.41
CA GLN A 102 -13.95 -13.14 -8.48
C GLN A 102 -13.45 -11.68 -8.47
N TYR A 103 -12.59 -11.35 -7.52
CA TYR A 103 -11.93 -10.04 -7.43
C TYR A 103 -10.59 -10.19 -6.69
N PRO A 104 -9.53 -10.65 -7.37
CA PRO A 104 -8.21 -10.77 -6.75
C PRO A 104 -7.66 -9.39 -6.43
N LYS A 105 -7.15 -9.23 -5.20
CA LYS A 105 -6.81 -7.93 -4.63
C LYS A 105 -5.30 -7.74 -4.46
N SER A 106 -4.61 -8.76 -4.01
CA SER A 106 -3.16 -8.73 -3.78
C SER A 106 -2.56 -10.13 -3.91
N PHE A 107 -1.24 -10.19 -4.05
CA PHE A 107 -0.51 -11.46 -4.05
C PHE A 107 0.82 -11.34 -3.31
N ALA A 108 1.33 -12.46 -2.80
CA ALA A 108 2.70 -12.59 -2.31
C ALA A 108 3.43 -13.68 -3.11
N LEU A 109 4.59 -13.33 -3.65
CA LEU A 109 5.52 -14.31 -4.22
C LEU A 109 6.36 -14.89 -3.07
N LEU A 110 6.19 -16.17 -2.80
CA LEU A 110 6.85 -16.83 -1.66
C LEU A 110 8.25 -17.29 -2.02
N GLU A 111 9.08 -17.53 -1.00
CA GLU A 111 10.51 -17.87 -1.13
C GLU A 111 10.76 -19.12 -2.00
N ASP A 112 9.85 -20.10 -1.99
CA ASP A 112 9.93 -21.31 -2.82
C ASP A 112 9.48 -21.09 -4.28
N GLY A 113 9.12 -19.85 -4.65
CA GLY A 113 8.60 -19.48 -5.96
C GLY A 113 7.10 -19.76 -6.12
N SER A 114 6.42 -20.33 -5.13
CA SER A 114 4.97 -20.42 -5.11
C SER A 114 4.36 -19.04 -4.84
N MET A 115 3.07 -18.89 -5.08
CA MET A 115 2.37 -17.62 -4.93
C MET A 115 1.10 -17.79 -4.13
N ALA A 116 0.83 -16.86 -3.21
CA ALA A 116 -0.46 -16.72 -2.54
C ALA A 116 -1.22 -15.53 -3.15
N ILE A 117 -2.48 -15.70 -3.54
CA ILE A 117 -3.33 -14.66 -4.13
C ILE A 117 -4.58 -14.51 -3.26
N CYS A 118 -4.79 -13.32 -2.71
CA CYS A 118 -6.01 -12.97 -1.99
C CYS A 118 -7.12 -12.63 -2.97
N ASP A 119 -8.29 -13.24 -2.83
CA ASP A 119 -9.52 -12.93 -3.57
C ASP A 119 -10.61 -12.43 -2.61
N TRP A 120 -10.94 -11.15 -2.73
CA TRP A 120 -11.99 -10.54 -1.91
C TRP A 120 -13.39 -11.01 -2.31
N GLY A 121 -13.60 -11.33 -3.59
CA GLY A 121 -14.90 -11.74 -4.09
C GLY A 121 -15.35 -13.08 -3.53
N ASP A 122 -14.42 -14.00 -3.30
CA ASP A 122 -14.70 -15.34 -2.73
C ASP A 122 -14.18 -15.48 -1.27
N ILE A 123 -13.64 -14.43 -0.67
CA ILE A 123 -13.05 -14.41 0.69
C ILE A 123 -12.08 -15.59 0.84
N SER A 124 -11.08 -15.64 -0.01
CA SER A 124 -10.19 -16.78 -0.12
C SER A 124 -8.74 -16.39 -0.40
N VAL A 125 -7.82 -17.32 -0.14
CA VAL A 125 -6.44 -17.26 -0.61
C VAL A 125 -6.16 -18.49 -1.46
N THR A 126 -5.81 -18.26 -2.72
CA THR A 126 -5.38 -19.29 -3.67
C THR A 126 -3.87 -19.40 -3.67
N TYR A 127 -3.35 -20.62 -3.56
CA TYR A 127 -1.94 -20.88 -3.77
C TYR A 127 -1.71 -21.43 -5.17
N LEU A 128 -0.69 -20.87 -5.84
CA LEU A 128 -0.16 -21.38 -7.11
C LEU A 128 1.23 -21.99 -6.88
N THR A 129 1.54 -23.05 -7.65
CA THR A 129 2.90 -23.59 -7.72
C THR A 129 3.87 -22.59 -8.38
N PRO A 130 5.20 -22.81 -8.31
CA PRO A 130 6.18 -22.01 -9.06
C PRO A 130 5.95 -21.99 -10.58
N ALA A 131 5.22 -22.97 -11.12
CA ALA A 131 4.80 -23.01 -12.52
C ALA A 131 3.50 -22.24 -12.80
N LEU A 132 2.97 -21.52 -11.79
CA LEU A 132 1.68 -20.81 -11.81
C LEU A 132 0.47 -21.71 -12.07
N GLU A 133 0.56 -22.97 -11.68
CA GLU A 133 -0.56 -23.92 -11.69
C GLU A 133 -1.28 -23.88 -10.33
N PHE A 134 -2.58 -24.09 -10.33
CA PHE A 134 -3.36 -24.19 -9.10
C PHE A 134 -2.81 -25.29 -8.18
N ASP A 135 -2.62 -24.96 -6.91
CA ASP A 135 -2.17 -25.90 -5.86
C ASP A 135 -3.26 -26.08 -4.80
N THR A 136 -3.60 -25.03 -4.07
CA THR A 136 -4.48 -25.10 -2.90
C THR A 136 -5.37 -23.84 -2.83
N LEU A 137 -6.57 -24.00 -2.30
CA LEU A 137 -7.50 -22.92 -1.99
C LEU A 137 -7.84 -22.94 -0.49
N LEU A 138 -7.56 -21.86 0.20
CA LEU A 138 -8.01 -21.62 1.57
C LEU A 138 -9.26 -20.76 1.54
N THR A 139 -10.32 -21.25 2.18
CA THR A 139 -11.60 -20.57 2.37
C THR A 139 -11.97 -20.61 3.84
N ASN A 140 -13.13 -20.04 4.19
CA ASN A 140 -13.64 -20.02 5.56
C ASN A 140 -12.86 -19.11 6.50
N TYR A 141 -12.29 -18.02 5.97
CA TYR A 141 -11.83 -16.93 6.82
C TYR A 141 -13.01 -16.37 7.61
N PRO A 142 -12.82 -16.02 8.90
CA PRO A 142 -13.94 -15.62 9.77
C PRO A 142 -14.69 -14.39 9.27
N PHE A 143 -14.01 -13.46 8.60
CA PHE A 143 -14.57 -12.18 8.18
C PHE A 143 -14.10 -11.76 6.80
N ILE A 144 -12.79 -11.58 6.62
CA ILE A 144 -12.13 -11.31 5.33
C ILE A 144 -10.93 -12.22 5.18
N ALA A 145 -10.56 -12.56 3.96
CA ALA A 145 -9.21 -13.09 3.69
C ALA A 145 -8.16 -12.00 3.94
N PRO A 146 -6.93 -12.37 4.35
CA PRO A 146 -5.87 -11.40 4.54
C PRO A 146 -5.66 -10.55 3.29
N ASP A 147 -5.63 -9.23 3.44
CA ASP A 147 -5.46 -8.28 2.35
C ASP A 147 -4.04 -7.70 2.31
N ARG A 148 -3.64 -7.21 1.14
CA ARG A 148 -2.30 -6.67 0.87
C ARG A 148 -1.21 -7.62 1.36
N LEU A 149 -1.11 -8.76 0.69
CA LEU A 149 -0.15 -9.80 1.03
C LEU A 149 1.28 -9.34 0.70
N VAL A 150 2.14 -9.36 1.71
CA VAL A 150 3.58 -9.08 1.56
C VAL A 150 4.34 -10.34 1.88
N PRO A 151 5.29 -10.79 1.03
CA PRO A 151 6.03 -12.03 1.27
C PRO A 151 6.84 -11.95 2.57
N PHE A 152 6.98 -13.10 3.25
CA PHE A 152 7.76 -13.23 4.48
C PHE A 152 8.64 -14.49 4.37
N PRO A 153 9.89 -14.46 4.90
CA PRO A 153 10.78 -15.62 4.87
C PRO A 153 10.14 -16.90 5.41
N GLY A 154 10.54 -18.03 4.83
CA GLY A 154 10.03 -19.35 5.23
C GLY A 154 8.70 -19.74 4.57
N GLY A 155 8.28 -19.05 3.50
CA GLY A 155 7.09 -19.39 2.73
C GLY A 155 5.78 -18.93 3.35
N SER A 156 5.84 -17.96 4.26
CA SER A 156 4.72 -17.25 4.85
C SER A 156 4.52 -15.89 4.17
N TYR A 157 3.46 -15.17 4.53
CA TYR A 157 3.20 -13.79 4.14
C TYR A 157 2.58 -13.01 5.31
N ILE A 158 2.68 -11.69 5.25
CA ILE A 158 2.00 -10.78 6.16
C ILE A 158 0.82 -10.16 5.43
N GLY A 159 -0.32 -10.08 6.10
CA GLY A 159 -1.53 -9.47 5.59
C GLY A 159 -2.38 -8.86 6.69
N MET A 160 -3.22 -7.92 6.31
CA MET A 160 -4.21 -7.33 7.21
C MET A 160 -5.48 -8.19 7.21
N THR A 161 -6.00 -8.47 8.39
CA THR A 161 -7.28 -9.15 8.56
C THR A 161 -8.14 -8.44 9.60
N LEU A 162 -9.40 -8.81 9.67
CA LEU A 162 -10.36 -8.29 10.64
C LEU A 162 -10.86 -9.44 11.50
N GLU A 163 -11.00 -9.17 12.80
CA GLU A 163 -11.69 -10.05 13.71
C GLU A 163 -12.80 -9.26 14.43
N HIS A 164 -13.96 -9.88 14.63
CA HIS A 164 -15.02 -9.26 15.39
C HIS A 164 -15.80 -10.30 16.20
N THR A 165 -16.37 -9.83 17.31
CA THR A 165 -17.24 -10.61 18.18
C THR A 165 -18.35 -9.71 18.74
N VAL A 166 -19.22 -10.27 19.55
CA VAL A 166 -20.23 -9.51 20.29
C VAL A 166 -19.98 -9.70 21.79
N GLU A 167 -19.71 -8.62 22.50
CA GLU A 167 -19.52 -8.59 23.94
C GLU A 167 -20.62 -7.74 24.59
N ASP A 168 -21.31 -8.31 25.57
CA ASP A 168 -22.43 -7.64 26.25
C ASP A 168 -23.54 -7.09 25.32
N GLY A 169 -23.68 -7.67 24.12
CA GLY A 169 -24.64 -7.25 23.12
C GLY A 169 -24.16 -6.17 22.15
N GLU A 170 -22.94 -5.67 22.33
CA GLU A 170 -22.32 -4.66 21.46
C GLU A 170 -21.27 -5.32 20.54
N PRO A 171 -21.17 -4.89 19.28
CA PRO A 171 -20.13 -5.39 18.37
C PRO A 171 -18.76 -4.81 18.79
N VAL A 172 -17.78 -5.68 18.95
CA VAL A 172 -16.38 -5.34 19.16
C VAL A 172 -15.52 -6.01 18.12
N GLY A 173 -14.43 -5.39 17.70
CA GLY A 173 -13.55 -5.97 16.72
C GLY A 173 -12.22 -5.26 16.63
N GLU A 174 -11.30 -5.91 15.95
CA GLU A 174 -9.95 -5.41 15.70
C GLU A 174 -9.55 -5.58 14.24
N THR A 175 -8.83 -4.58 13.71
CA THR A 175 -8.03 -4.71 12.50
C THR A 175 -6.66 -5.20 12.93
N MET A 176 -6.22 -6.33 12.41
CA MET A 176 -4.95 -6.95 12.79
C MET A 176 -3.98 -7.00 11.61
N LEU A 177 -2.71 -6.76 11.88
CA LEU A 177 -1.62 -7.08 10.97
C LEU A 177 -0.94 -8.35 11.47
N ALA A 178 -0.97 -9.40 10.64
CA ALA A 178 -0.57 -10.72 11.07
C ALA A 178 0.19 -11.49 9.99
N ARG A 179 1.00 -12.45 10.43
CA ARG A 179 1.70 -13.41 9.58
C ARG A 179 0.86 -14.67 9.41
N PHE A 180 0.77 -15.14 8.18
CA PHE A 180 0.05 -16.33 7.79
C PHE A 180 0.97 -17.29 7.03
N GLY A 181 0.84 -18.57 7.33
CA GLY A 181 1.32 -19.66 6.51
C GLY A 181 0.19 -20.20 5.61
N ARG A 182 0.26 -21.50 5.28
CA ARG A 182 -0.80 -22.18 4.52
C ARG A 182 -1.97 -22.60 5.42
N SER A 183 -2.51 -21.63 6.19
CA SER A 183 -3.61 -21.82 7.13
C SER A 183 -4.47 -20.55 7.16
N VAL A 184 -5.75 -20.70 7.53
CA VAL A 184 -6.65 -19.56 7.76
C VAL A 184 -6.34 -18.84 9.09
N GLU A 185 -5.72 -19.54 10.04
CA GLU A 185 -5.31 -18.98 11.32
C GLU A 185 -3.96 -18.31 11.20
N PRO A 186 -3.76 -17.12 11.80
CA PRO A 186 -2.47 -16.46 11.81
C PRO A 186 -1.44 -17.24 12.65
N GLU A 187 -0.18 -17.24 12.21
CA GLU A 187 0.96 -17.77 12.96
C GLU A 187 1.42 -16.80 14.05
N LEU A 188 1.31 -15.50 13.78
CA LEU A 188 1.71 -14.41 14.67
C LEU A 188 0.89 -13.16 14.36
N VAL A 189 0.42 -12.46 15.39
CA VAL A 189 -0.18 -11.12 15.30
C VAL A 189 0.84 -10.10 15.77
N TYR A 190 1.20 -9.15 14.89
CA TYR A 190 2.16 -8.08 15.20
C TYR A 190 1.50 -6.94 15.97
N CYS A 191 0.33 -6.50 15.53
CA CYS A 191 -0.44 -5.45 16.17
C CYS A 191 -1.92 -5.58 15.84
N GLY A 192 -2.76 -5.04 16.74
CA GLY A 192 -4.20 -4.94 16.59
C GLY A 192 -4.69 -3.53 16.88
N PHE A 193 -5.71 -3.10 16.16
CA PHE A 193 -6.32 -1.79 16.31
C PHE A 193 -7.83 -1.93 16.46
N PRO A 194 -8.44 -1.37 17.52
CA PRO A 194 -9.86 -1.50 17.74
C PRO A 194 -10.68 -0.88 16.60
N MET A 195 -11.66 -1.64 16.13
CA MET A 195 -12.68 -1.17 15.18
C MET A 195 -13.72 -0.35 15.93
N ARG A 196 -14.27 0.66 15.24
CA ARG A 196 -15.41 1.41 15.77
C ARG A 196 -16.64 1.10 14.94
N PHE A 197 -17.74 0.84 15.62
CA PHE A 197 -19.03 0.60 15.03
C PHE A 197 -19.95 1.78 15.32
N THR A 198 -20.57 2.35 14.30
CA THR A 198 -21.54 3.43 14.45
C THR A 198 -22.80 3.11 13.65
N ILE A 199 -23.95 3.54 14.14
CA ILE A 199 -25.20 3.43 13.41
C ILE A 199 -25.54 4.85 12.92
N ASP A 200 -25.75 4.97 11.64
CA ASP A 200 -26.10 6.27 11.06
C ASP A 200 -27.59 6.61 11.31
N PRO A 201 -28.04 7.84 11.01
CA PRO A 201 -29.43 8.25 11.22
C PRO A 201 -30.47 7.42 10.44
N ASP A 202 -30.05 6.75 9.37
CA ASP A 202 -30.90 5.90 8.54
C ASP A 202 -30.96 4.45 9.08
N GLY A 203 -30.14 4.14 10.11
CA GLY A 203 -30.10 2.86 10.80
C GLY A 203 -29.06 1.89 10.24
N ASP A 204 -28.20 2.35 9.32
CA ASP A 204 -27.16 1.52 8.72
C ASP A 204 -25.93 1.44 9.64
N LEU A 205 -25.37 0.24 9.75
CA LEU A 205 -24.16 -0.03 10.52
C LEU A 205 -22.93 0.42 9.70
N ASN A 206 -22.21 1.38 10.23
CA ASN A 206 -20.91 1.79 9.70
C ASN A 206 -19.77 1.17 10.51
N VAL A 207 -18.82 0.57 9.84
CA VAL A 207 -17.63 -0.05 10.43
C VAL A 207 -16.43 0.81 10.08
N HIS A 208 -15.77 1.33 11.11
CA HIS A 208 -14.57 2.17 10.95
C HIS A 208 -13.34 1.34 11.31
N THR A 209 -12.52 1.07 10.32
CA THR A 209 -11.24 0.38 10.47
C THR A 209 -10.09 1.39 10.34
N VAL A 210 -8.91 1.03 10.82
CA VAL A 210 -7.69 1.78 10.54
C VAL A 210 -7.21 1.46 9.12
N SER A 211 -6.65 2.44 8.45
CA SER A 211 -5.92 2.22 7.21
C SER A 211 -4.44 2.05 7.52
N LEU A 212 -3.86 0.93 7.10
CA LEU A 212 -2.46 0.59 7.34
C LEU A 212 -1.68 0.56 6.03
N THR A 213 -0.38 0.75 6.15
CA THR A 213 0.61 0.49 5.10
C THR A 213 1.79 -0.23 5.72
N TRP A 214 2.32 -1.25 5.05
CA TRP A 214 3.42 -2.06 5.58
C TRP A 214 4.19 -2.75 4.47
N ASP A 215 5.42 -3.12 4.79
CA ASP A 215 6.25 -3.97 3.97
C ASP A 215 7.29 -4.68 4.83
N THR A 216 7.97 -5.69 4.27
CA THR A 216 8.96 -6.52 4.96
C THR A 216 10.34 -6.35 4.35
N ALA A 217 11.36 -6.30 5.22
CA ALA A 217 12.75 -6.38 4.80
C ALA A 217 13.15 -7.84 4.47
N PRO A 218 14.23 -8.05 3.71
CA PRO A 218 14.72 -9.38 3.37
C PRO A 218 15.04 -10.29 4.57
N ASP A 219 15.32 -9.72 5.74
CA ASP A 219 15.55 -10.45 6.99
C ASP A 219 14.26 -10.83 7.73
N GLY A 220 13.11 -10.44 7.22
CA GLY A 220 11.79 -10.65 7.81
C GLY A 220 11.35 -9.58 8.82
N SER A 221 12.13 -8.52 9.01
CA SER A 221 11.66 -7.36 9.79
C SER A 221 10.48 -6.71 9.08
N LEU A 222 9.41 -6.42 9.83
CA LEU A 222 8.19 -5.77 9.34
C LEU A 222 8.21 -4.28 9.69
N PHE A 223 7.95 -3.43 8.72
CA PHE A 223 7.77 -1.99 8.95
C PHE A 223 6.35 -1.57 8.56
N MET A 224 5.70 -0.79 9.43
CA MET A 224 4.33 -0.38 9.21
C MET A 224 4.04 1.02 9.70
N ALA A 225 3.03 1.66 9.11
CA ALA A 225 2.46 2.91 9.58
C ALA A 225 0.93 2.90 9.46
N GLN A 226 0.27 3.71 10.29
CA GLN A 226 -1.14 4.05 10.08
C GLN A 226 -1.23 5.19 9.08
N ARG A 227 -2.07 5.04 8.06
CA ARG A 227 -2.44 6.13 7.17
C ARG A 227 -3.48 7.00 7.87
N ASN A 228 -3.02 8.05 8.53
CA ASN A 228 -3.89 9.04 9.18
C ASN A 228 -3.33 10.45 9.01
N ASP A 229 -4.13 11.44 9.31
CA ASP A 229 -3.80 12.85 9.13
C ASP A 229 -3.19 13.54 10.37
N SER A 230 -3.09 12.84 11.48
CA SER A 230 -2.79 13.43 12.78
C SER A 230 -1.42 13.05 13.35
N THR A 231 -0.85 11.93 12.91
CA THR A 231 0.43 11.43 13.41
C THR A 231 1.33 11.00 12.29
N TRP A 232 2.59 11.42 12.35
CA TRP A 232 3.65 10.91 11.49
C TRP A 232 4.53 9.97 12.31
N ASN A 233 4.32 8.68 12.15
CA ASN A 233 5.13 7.65 12.78
C ASN A 233 5.09 6.35 12.00
N PHE A 234 6.20 5.63 11.99
CA PHE A 234 6.25 4.23 11.57
C PHE A 234 6.95 3.38 12.62
N THR A 235 6.62 2.10 12.66
CA THR A 235 7.14 1.15 13.64
C THR A 235 7.70 -0.07 12.92
N GLY A 236 8.87 -0.54 13.36
CA GLY A 236 9.49 -1.78 12.93
C GLY A 236 9.34 -2.87 13.98
N TYR A 237 9.10 -4.10 13.53
CA TYR A 237 9.00 -5.31 14.34
C TYR A 237 9.97 -6.36 13.83
N ASP A 238 10.49 -7.17 14.74
CA ASP A 238 11.28 -8.34 14.36
C ASP A 238 10.39 -9.54 13.96
N THR A 239 11.00 -10.64 13.59
CA THR A 239 10.31 -11.88 13.17
C THR A 239 9.51 -12.54 14.29
N GLN A 240 9.67 -12.13 15.54
CA GLN A 240 8.93 -12.62 16.71
C GLN A 240 7.78 -11.67 17.12
N GLY A 241 7.69 -10.50 16.48
CA GLY A 241 6.69 -9.47 16.79
C GLY A 241 7.12 -8.49 17.87
N ASP A 242 8.38 -8.54 18.30
CA ASP A 242 8.93 -7.56 19.23
C ASP A 242 9.28 -6.27 18.48
N THR A 243 9.01 -5.12 19.10
CA THR A 243 9.31 -3.80 18.51
C THR A 243 10.81 -3.59 18.39
N LEU A 244 11.30 -3.39 17.17
CA LEU A 244 12.69 -3.06 16.87
C LEU A 244 12.96 -1.56 17.01
N LEU A 245 12.07 -0.76 16.43
CA LEU A 245 12.21 0.69 16.42
C LEU A 245 10.83 1.37 16.28
N SER A 246 10.78 2.63 16.68
CA SER A 246 9.65 3.51 16.36
C SER A 246 10.21 4.89 16.05
N VAL A 247 9.95 5.37 14.84
CA VAL A 247 10.35 6.70 14.36
C VAL A 247 9.11 7.57 14.35
N SER A 248 9.18 8.72 14.99
CA SER A 248 8.07 9.67 15.03
C SER A 248 8.58 11.11 15.00
N ARG A 249 7.77 12.00 14.48
CA ARG A 249 8.04 13.44 14.51
C ARG A 249 6.75 14.24 14.67
N GLU A 250 6.90 15.52 15.00
CA GLU A 250 5.77 16.46 14.97
C GLU A 250 5.24 16.55 13.54
N TRP A 251 3.92 16.56 13.42
CA TRP A 251 3.21 16.66 12.16
C TRP A 251 2.14 17.74 12.22
N GLU A 252 2.20 18.67 11.27
CA GLU A 252 1.15 19.64 11.08
C GLU A 252 0.17 19.13 10.03
N ARG A 253 -1.11 19.07 10.39
CA ARG A 253 -2.17 18.58 9.49
C ARG A 253 -2.28 19.47 8.25
N VAL A 254 -2.17 18.87 7.08
CA VAL A 254 -2.25 19.54 5.79
C VAL A 254 -3.66 19.37 5.23
N PRO A 255 -4.44 20.46 5.06
CA PRO A 255 -5.77 20.36 4.48
C PRO A 255 -5.68 19.97 3.00
N ARG A 256 -6.66 19.21 2.53
CA ARG A 256 -6.85 18.91 1.11
C ARG A 256 -7.37 20.15 0.39
N SER A 257 -6.95 20.32 -0.85
CA SER A 257 -7.51 21.35 -1.73
C SER A 257 -8.93 20.96 -2.17
N ALA A 258 -9.69 21.94 -2.67
CA ALA A 258 -11.01 21.67 -3.24
C ALA A 258 -10.94 20.70 -4.43
N GLU A 259 -9.85 20.74 -5.21
CA GLU A 259 -9.61 19.84 -6.33
C GLU A 259 -9.39 18.39 -5.86
N GLU A 260 -8.59 18.19 -4.82
CA GLU A 260 -8.37 16.87 -4.20
C GLU A 260 -9.64 16.26 -3.61
N LEU A 261 -10.52 17.08 -3.05
CA LEU A 261 -11.83 16.63 -2.55
C LEU A 261 -12.78 16.27 -3.69
N GLU A 262 -12.79 17.01 -4.77
CA GLU A 262 -13.59 16.71 -5.96
C GLU A 262 -13.12 15.40 -6.63
N GLU A 263 -11.83 15.19 -6.77
CA GLU A 263 -11.27 13.91 -7.27
C GLU A 263 -11.66 12.75 -6.37
N GLY A 264 -11.55 12.91 -5.04
CA GLY A 264 -11.99 11.90 -4.08
C GLY A 264 -13.47 11.54 -4.23
N LEU A 265 -14.33 12.50 -4.54
CA LEU A 265 -15.75 12.25 -4.84
C LEU A 265 -15.95 11.38 -6.09
N VAL A 266 -15.17 11.63 -7.15
CA VAL A 266 -15.27 10.84 -8.37
C VAL A 266 -14.94 9.38 -8.07
N HIS A 267 -13.86 9.12 -7.34
CA HIS A 267 -13.45 7.77 -6.96
C HIS A 267 -14.50 7.07 -6.08
N GLU A 268 -15.02 7.74 -5.06
CA GLU A 268 -16.03 7.16 -4.18
C GLU A 268 -17.36 6.92 -4.91
N SER A 269 -17.76 7.82 -5.83
CA SER A 269 -18.97 7.64 -6.64
C SER A 269 -18.86 6.46 -7.60
N LEU A 270 -17.68 6.18 -8.15
CA LEU A 270 -17.44 5.03 -9.01
C LEU A 270 -17.47 3.71 -8.23
N SER A 271 -16.99 3.71 -6.98
CA SER A 271 -17.01 2.54 -6.12
C SER A 271 -18.41 2.17 -5.61
N THR A 272 -19.27 3.17 -5.38
CA THR A 272 -20.63 2.98 -4.83
C THR A 272 -21.72 2.80 -5.89
N SER A 273 -21.46 3.17 -7.16
CA SER A 273 -22.49 3.17 -8.23
C SER A 273 -22.86 1.79 -8.76
N THR A 274 -22.29 0.70 -8.27
CA THR A 274 -22.48 -0.63 -8.85
C THR A 274 -23.74 -1.38 -8.37
N GLU A 275 -24.43 -0.97 -7.29
CA GLU A 275 -25.49 -1.82 -6.74
C GLU A 275 -26.83 -1.17 -6.32
N SER A 276 -26.95 0.13 -6.19
CA SER A 276 -28.26 0.69 -5.87
C SER A 276 -28.49 2.02 -6.58
N GLY A 277 -29.57 2.09 -7.35
CA GLY A 277 -30.03 3.31 -8.05
C GLY A 277 -30.52 4.44 -7.11
N THR A 278 -29.91 4.60 -5.95
CA THR A 278 -30.11 5.67 -5.00
C THR A 278 -29.23 6.86 -5.40
N SER A 279 -29.84 8.03 -5.61
CA SER A 279 -29.11 9.28 -5.81
C SER A 279 -28.30 9.57 -4.55
N VAL A 280 -26.99 9.34 -4.61
CA VAL A 280 -26.10 9.67 -3.49
C VAL A 280 -26.03 11.18 -3.37
N ASN A 281 -26.26 11.71 -2.16
CA ASN A 281 -26.16 13.12 -1.90
C ASN A 281 -24.69 13.55 -1.90
N ARG A 282 -24.27 14.29 -2.94
CA ARG A 282 -22.91 14.78 -3.14
C ARG A 282 -22.37 15.53 -1.92
N ASP A 283 -23.19 16.37 -1.28
CA ASP A 283 -22.76 17.17 -0.14
C ASP A 283 -22.41 16.27 1.06
N ARG A 284 -23.20 15.20 1.26
CA ARG A 284 -22.93 14.19 2.31
C ARG A 284 -21.67 13.37 2.00
N MET A 285 -21.39 13.06 0.74
CA MET A 285 -20.16 12.39 0.35
C MET A 285 -18.95 13.29 0.63
N LEU A 286 -18.99 14.56 0.27
CA LEU A 286 -17.95 15.54 0.55
C LEU A 286 -17.65 15.66 2.06
N GLU A 287 -18.68 15.65 2.89
CA GLU A 287 -18.54 15.73 4.34
C GLU A 287 -17.88 14.47 4.94
N ASN A 288 -18.09 13.32 4.31
CA ASN A 288 -17.51 12.05 4.73
C ASN A 288 -16.07 11.82 4.23
N LEU A 289 -15.65 12.54 3.18
CA LEU A 289 -14.26 12.45 2.71
C LEU A 289 -13.26 12.95 3.76
N PRO A 290 -12.08 12.33 3.88
CA PRO A 290 -11.01 12.87 4.70
C PRO A 290 -10.63 14.28 4.27
N GLN A 291 -10.75 15.24 5.17
CA GLN A 291 -10.52 16.68 4.89
C GLN A 291 -9.04 17.06 4.90
N PHE A 292 -8.19 16.19 5.40
CA PHE A 292 -6.74 16.39 5.51
C PHE A 292 -5.98 15.28 4.81
N ARG A 293 -4.77 15.60 4.37
CA ARG A 293 -3.85 14.64 3.78
C ARG A 293 -3.32 13.70 4.85
N ASN A 294 -3.10 12.43 4.52
CA ASN A 294 -2.41 11.51 5.42
C ASN A 294 -0.97 12.01 5.67
N ALA A 295 -0.48 11.81 6.87
CA ALA A 295 0.90 12.13 7.20
C ALA A 295 1.88 11.20 6.47
N ILE A 296 1.58 9.89 6.44
CA ILE A 296 2.29 8.86 5.69
C ILE A 296 1.33 8.23 4.70
N GLY A 297 1.73 8.13 3.44
CA GLY A 297 0.97 7.52 2.36
C GLY A 297 1.34 6.06 2.13
N SER A 298 2.62 5.73 2.15
CA SER A 298 3.12 4.37 2.00
C SER A 298 4.31 4.08 2.92
N VAL A 299 4.53 2.80 3.20
CA VAL A 299 5.77 2.24 3.73
C VAL A 299 6.11 1.06 2.84
N ASP A 300 7.26 1.11 2.24
CA ASP A 300 7.80 0.10 1.34
C ASP A 300 9.26 -0.18 1.74
N VAL A 301 9.77 -1.37 1.45
CA VAL A 301 11.16 -1.74 1.79
C VAL A 301 11.83 -2.29 0.55
N ASP A 302 13.08 -1.91 0.31
CA ASP A 302 13.82 -2.43 -0.83
C ASP A 302 14.68 -3.65 -0.47
N ASP A 303 15.30 -4.24 -1.49
CA ASP A 303 16.18 -5.42 -1.37
C ASP A 303 17.46 -5.18 -0.54
N GLN A 304 17.79 -3.92 -0.25
CA GLN A 304 18.88 -3.52 0.64
C GLN A 304 18.40 -3.32 2.09
N GLY A 305 17.10 -3.49 2.35
CA GLY A 305 16.48 -3.26 3.64
C GLY A 305 16.27 -1.77 3.97
N ARG A 306 16.36 -0.86 2.99
CA ARG A 306 16.05 0.56 3.21
C ARG A 306 14.54 0.75 3.25
N ILE A 307 14.09 1.56 4.19
CA ILE A 307 12.67 1.82 4.47
C ILE A 307 12.27 3.09 3.75
N TRP A 308 11.38 2.98 2.78
CA TRP A 308 10.85 4.05 1.95
C TRP A 308 9.52 4.53 2.53
N VAL A 309 9.53 5.69 3.15
CA VAL A 309 8.33 6.28 3.77
C VAL A 309 7.78 7.36 2.85
N GLY A 310 6.73 7.01 2.11
CA GLY A 310 6.06 7.91 1.20
C GLY A 310 5.24 8.96 1.94
N GLN A 311 5.35 10.22 1.52
CA GLN A 311 4.50 11.29 2.04
C GLN A 311 3.05 11.07 1.60
N GLY A 312 2.11 11.33 2.50
CA GLY A 312 0.71 11.22 2.18
C GLY A 312 0.28 12.31 1.20
N TRP A 313 -0.32 11.92 0.12
CA TRP A 313 -0.88 12.71 -0.97
C TRP A 313 -0.17 14.05 -1.25
N THR A 314 0.88 13.99 -2.03
CA THR A 314 1.65 15.14 -2.51
C THR A 314 1.41 15.32 -4.01
N ASP A 315 1.64 16.53 -4.51
CA ASP A 315 1.55 16.80 -5.95
C ASP A 315 2.65 16.07 -6.73
N MET A 316 3.79 15.79 -6.09
CA MET A 316 4.91 15.01 -6.61
C MET A 316 5.26 13.91 -5.61
N PRO A 317 5.28 12.62 -6.02
CA PRO A 317 5.67 11.53 -5.14
C PRO A 317 7.04 11.78 -4.51
N ALA A 318 7.08 11.72 -3.18
CA ALA A 318 8.27 11.97 -2.39
C ALA A 318 8.39 10.97 -1.24
N PHE A 319 9.60 10.51 -0.99
CA PHE A 319 9.91 9.50 0.03
C PHE A 319 11.06 9.99 0.91
N GLU A 320 10.93 9.76 2.19
CA GLU A 320 12.05 9.78 3.12
C GLU A 320 12.57 8.36 3.25
N VAL A 321 13.84 8.15 2.99
CA VAL A 321 14.45 6.80 2.99
C VAL A 321 15.34 6.64 4.21
N TYR A 322 15.03 5.61 4.99
CA TYR A 322 15.67 5.33 6.27
C TYR A 322 16.43 4.01 6.22
N ASP A 323 17.43 3.86 7.08
CA ASP A 323 18.03 2.56 7.37
C ASP A 323 17.21 1.80 8.44
N THR A 324 17.62 0.56 8.72
CA THR A 324 16.97 -0.30 9.73
C THR A 324 17.18 0.15 11.17
N ALA A 325 18.03 1.17 11.41
CA ALA A 325 18.17 1.83 12.72
C ALA A 325 17.23 3.05 12.85
N GLY A 326 16.53 3.43 11.78
CA GLY A 326 15.64 4.59 11.75
C GLY A 326 16.36 5.91 11.46
N GLU A 327 17.59 5.86 10.94
CA GLU A 327 18.34 7.04 10.54
C GLU A 327 17.99 7.42 9.11
N LEU A 328 17.67 8.69 8.86
CA LEU A 328 17.35 9.22 7.53
C LEU A 328 18.61 9.23 6.65
N LEU A 329 18.55 8.50 5.53
CA LEU A 329 19.64 8.39 4.57
C LEU A 329 19.59 9.49 3.51
N PHE A 330 18.43 9.63 2.86
CA PHE A 330 18.19 10.63 1.79
C PHE A 330 16.68 10.80 1.56
N VAL A 331 16.35 11.78 0.73
CA VAL A 331 14.97 11.97 0.21
C VAL A 331 14.96 11.58 -1.26
N ALA A 332 13.92 10.89 -1.71
CA ALA A 332 13.73 10.55 -3.11
C ALA A 332 12.45 11.20 -3.65
N VAL A 333 12.45 11.59 -4.93
CA VAL A 333 11.29 12.15 -5.62
C VAL A 333 11.16 11.54 -7.00
N ILE A 334 9.90 11.48 -7.53
CA ILE A 334 9.61 11.00 -8.88
C ILE A 334 8.98 12.15 -9.69
N PRO A 335 9.78 13.03 -10.30
CA PRO A 335 9.26 14.22 -10.97
C PRO A 335 8.33 13.91 -12.14
N ASP A 336 8.57 12.82 -12.86
CA ASP A 336 7.75 12.39 -14.00
C ASP A 336 6.32 12.00 -13.61
N LEU A 337 6.06 11.77 -12.32
CA LEU A 337 4.74 11.46 -11.75
C LEU A 337 4.12 12.66 -11.01
N GLU A 338 4.60 13.89 -11.23
CA GLU A 338 3.97 15.09 -10.69
C GLU A 338 2.51 15.19 -11.16
N GLY A 339 1.60 15.36 -10.21
CA GLY A 339 0.15 15.42 -10.46
C GLY A 339 -0.55 14.06 -10.58
N VAL A 340 0.19 12.96 -10.57
CA VAL A 340 -0.40 11.60 -10.49
C VAL A 340 -0.63 11.26 -9.03
N ARG A 341 -1.86 10.89 -8.68
CA ARG A 341 -2.28 10.60 -7.30
C ARG A 341 -2.74 9.15 -7.17
N GLY A 342 -2.82 8.65 -5.95
CA GLY A 342 -3.29 7.29 -5.70
C GLY A 342 -2.31 6.22 -6.14
N LEU A 343 -1.01 6.53 -6.16
CA LEU A 343 0.01 5.58 -6.56
C LEU A 343 0.30 4.57 -5.45
N SER A 344 0.43 3.33 -5.87
CA SER A 344 1.03 2.24 -5.10
C SER A 344 2.43 1.94 -5.63
N TYR A 345 3.30 1.37 -4.79
CA TYR A 345 4.70 1.16 -5.09
C TYR A 345 5.15 -0.25 -4.71
N CYS A 346 6.20 -0.71 -5.39
CA CYS A 346 6.99 -1.87 -4.99
C CYS A 346 8.46 -1.52 -5.27
N PHE A 347 9.29 -1.55 -4.23
CA PHE A 347 10.71 -1.26 -4.32
C PHE A 347 11.60 -2.49 -4.11
N ASP A 348 11.00 -3.68 -3.97
CA ASP A 348 11.70 -4.94 -3.84
C ASP A 348 12.17 -5.45 -5.22
N ASN A 349 13.46 -5.79 -5.35
CA ASN A 349 14.11 -6.33 -6.55
C ASN A 349 14.03 -5.48 -7.82
N GLY A 350 13.41 -4.33 -7.77
CA GLY A 350 13.19 -3.36 -8.86
C GLY A 350 12.14 -2.36 -8.42
N TYR A 351 12.07 -1.26 -9.13
CA TYR A 351 11.25 -0.13 -8.69
C TYR A 351 10.05 0.00 -9.60
N LEU A 352 8.86 -0.19 -9.05
CA LEU A 352 7.59 -0.07 -9.75
C LEU A 352 6.69 0.96 -9.06
N ALA A 353 5.89 1.66 -9.88
CA ALA A 353 4.73 2.40 -9.39
C ALA A 353 3.53 2.08 -10.28
N TRP A 354 2.33 2.08 -9.74
CA TRP A 354 1.10 1.96 -10.52
C TRP A 354 -0.01 2.79 -9.89
N ASP A 355 -0.93 3.21 -10.73
CA ASP A 355 -2.10 3.95 -10.31
C ASP A 355 -3.26 2.97 -10.09
N ASP A 356 -3.74 2.92 -8.86
CA ASP A 356 -4.87 2.07 -8.48
C ASP A 356 -6.18 2.52 -9.15
N GLU A 357 -6.32 3.82 -9.46
CA GLU A 357 -7.54 4.42 -9.97
C GLU A 357 -7.25 5.51 -11.02
N PRO A 358 -6.68 5.13 -12.17
CA PRO A 358 -6.22 6.08 -13.18
C PRO A 358 -7.37 6.84 -13.85
N ILE A 359 -7.13 8.11 -14.18
CA ILE A 359 -8.07 8.94 -14.93
C ILE A 359 -8.12 8.48 -16.40
N ASP A 360 -7.02 7.99 -16.96
CA ASP A 360 -6.91 7.56 -18.37
C ASP A 360 -7.05 6.05 -18.55
N TYR A 361 -6.01 5.28 -18.23
CA TYR A 361 -6.02 3.82 -18.27
C TYR A 361 -4.95 3.25 -17.32
N PRO A 362 -5.18 2.04 -16.76
CA PRO A 362 -4.24 1.44 -15.82
C PRO A 362 -2.91 1.09 -16.50
N LYS A 363 -1.81 1.43 -15.83
CA LYS A 363 -0.45 1.15 -16.27
C LYS A 363 0.49 0.99 -15.08
N VAL A 364 1.56 0.24 -15.29
CA VAL A 364 2.68 0.13 -14.35
C VAL A 364 3.85 0.93 -14.91
N TYR A 365 4.42 1.79 -14.11
CA TYR A 365 5.63 2.54 -14.41
C TYR A 365 6.84 1.76 -13.90
N LEU A 366 7.83 1.56 -14.76
CA LEU A 366 9.12 1.02 -14.41
C LEU A 366 10.02 2.19 -14.06
N LEU A 367 10.56 2.19 -12.85
CA LEU A 367 11.37 3.27 -12.31
C LEU A 367 12.84 2.90 -12.35
N ASP A 368 13.71 3.89 -12.57
CA ASP A 368 15.18 3.76 -12.59
C ASP A 368 15.79 4.78 -11.62
N ILE A 369 16.73 4.30 -10.79
CA ILE A 369 17.40 5.09 -9.72
C ILE A 369 18.85 5.39 -10.09
#